data_d38fcbbaacc31b7be39f3f7c3d222be6
#
_entry.id   d38fcbbaacc31b7be39f3f7c3d222be6
#
_cell.length_a   1.000
_cell.length_b   1.000
_cell.length_c   1.000
_cell.angle_alpha   90.00
_cell.angle_beta   90.00
_cell.angle_gamma   90.00
#
_symmetry.space_group_name_H-M   'P 1'
#
loop_
_entity.id
_entity.type
_entity.pdbx_description
1 polymer ?
#
loop_
_entity_poly.entity_id
_entity_poly.type
_entity_poly.pdbx_seq_one_letter_code
_entity_poly.pdbx_strand_id
1 'polypeptide(L)'
;MAIVKSKLLKQLSDNYPNFLKKDLEKFTNIIFNEIKKTLKNGERIELRGFGVFSTKIQKSRISRNPKTGEKVNTPEKKTIHFKMSKDLFKILNDEKK
;
A
#
# COMPACT_ATOMS: atom_id res chain seq x y z
N MET A 1 8.21 -0.04 -15.12
CA MET A 1 8.48 1.24 -14.43
C MET A 1 7.47 1.49 -13.34
N ALA A 2 7.94 2.09 -12.27
CA ALA A 2 7.05 2.42 -11.18
C ALA A 2 6.40 3.77 -11.41
N ILE A 3 5.16 3.90 -10.93
CA ILE A 3 4.51 5.19 -10.92
C ILE A 3 4.77 5.81 -9.54
N VAL A 4 5.36 7.00 -9.52
CA VAL A 4 5.67 7.67 -8.26
C VAL A 4 4.59 8.72 -7.98
N LYS A 5 4.55 9.18 -6.74
CA LYS A 5 3.52 10.11 -6.29
C LYS A 5 3.44 11.37 -7.15
N SER A 6 4.58 11.92 -7.52
CA SER A 6 4.59 13.14 -8.33
C SER A 6 3.97 12.94 -9.70
N LYS A 7 4.18 11.77 -10.28
CA LYS A 7 3.58 11.45 -11.57
C LYS A 7 2.08 11.24 -11.45
N LEU A 8 1.66 10.62 -10.36
CA LEU A 8 0.24 10.42 -10.09
C LEU A 8 -0.46 11.77 -9.94
N LEU A 9 0.17 12.70 -9.22
CA LEU A 9 -0.37 14.05 -9.05
C LEU A 9 -0.47 14.79 -10.38
N LYS A 10 0.53 14.59 -11.25
CA LYS A 10 0.50 15.20 -12.57
C LYS A 10 -0.68 14.69 -13.37
N GLN A 11 -0.94 13.39 -13.33
CA GLN A 11 -2.08 12.80 -14.02
C GLN A 11 -3.40 13.32 -13.49
N LEU A 12 -3.51 13.50 -12.17
CA LEU A 12 -4.69 14.09 -11.58
C LEU A 12 -4.90 15.52 -12.06
N SER A 13 -3.81 16.29 -12.08
CA SER A 13 -3.86 17.66 -12.53
C SER A 13 -4.28 17.77 -13.98
N ASP A 14 -3.77 16.87 -14.82
CA ASP A 14 -4.11 16.85 -16.25
C ASP A 14 -5.59 16.52 -16.47
N ASN A 15 -6.14 15.63 -15.65
CA ASN A 15 -7.53 15.23 -15.75
C ASN A 15 -8.50 16.22 -15.10
N TYR A 16 -8.01 17.02 -14.17
CA TYR A 16 -8.82 18.01 -13.48
C TYR A 16 -8.15 19.39 -13.53
N PRO A 17 -8.06 19.97 -14.72
CA PRO A 17 -7.31 21.21 -14.89
C PRO A 17 -7.92 22.43 -14.17
N ASN A 18 -9.18 22.31 -13.73
CA ASN A 18 -9.84 23.39 -13.01
C ASN A 18 -9.43 23.44 -11.54
N PHE A 19 -8.77 22.41 -11.05
CA PHE A 19 -8.30 22.40 -9.66
C PHE A 19 -6.86 22.83 -9.59
N LEU A 20 -6.52 23.57 -8.54
CA LEU A 20 -5.14 23.93 -8.30
C LEU A 20 -4.35 22.68 -7.95
N LYS A 21 -3.16 22.58 -8.51
CA LYS A 21 -2.27 21.45 -8.24
C LYS A 21 -2.01 21.30 -6.75
N LYS A 22 -1.86 22.43 -6.07
CA LYS A 22 -1.66 22.48 -4.63
C LYS A 22 -2.81 21.81 -3.86
N ASP A 23 -4.04 22.02 -4.31
CA ASP A 23 -5.20 21.43 -3.68
C ASP A 23 -5.29 19.93 -3.95
N LEU A 24 -4.95 19.50 -5.16
CA LEU A 24 -4.93 18.08 -5.49
C LEU A 24 -3.88 17.35 -4.65
N GLU A 25 -2.74 17.96 -4.42
CA GLU A 25 -1.70 17.39 -3.57
C GLU A 25 -2.19 17.25 -2.14
N LYS A 26 -2.89 18.27 -1.65
CA LYS A 26 -3.45 18.25 -0.31
C LYS A 26 -4.47 17.13 -0.14
N PHE A 27 -5.37 16.97 -1.11
CA PHE A 27 -6.37 15.90 -1.07
C PHE A 27 -5.70 14.53 -1.08
N THR A 28 -4.69 14.36 -1.92
CA THR A 28 -3.96 13.09 -2.01
C THR A 28 -3.29 12.76 -0.68
N ASN A 29 -2.66 13.76 -0.05
CA ASN A 29 -2.02 13.56 1.23
C ASN A 29 -3.02 13.20 2.33
N ILE A 30 -4.20 13.79 2.30
CA ILE A 30 -5.25 13.46 3.26
C ILE A 30 -5.66 12.00 3.13
N ILE A 31 -5.82 11.54 1.88
CA ILE A 31 -6.20 10.15 1.62
C ILE A 31 -5.14 9.20 2.16
N PHE A 32 -3.88 9.42 1.83
CA PHE A 32 -2.80 8.55 2.29
C PHE A 32 -2.63 8.58 3.80
N ASN A 33 -2.82 9.74 4.41
CA ASN A 33 -2.71 9.86 5.87
C ASN A 33 -3.84 9.11 6.57
N GLU A 34 -5.05 9.11 6.00
CA GLU A 34 -6.15 8.33 6.55
C GLU A 34 -5.87 6.85 6.45
N ILE A 35 -5.29 6.42 5.34
CA ILE A 35 -4.93 5.02 5.15
C ILE A 35 -3.90 4.61 6.21
N LYS A 36 -2.86 5.41 6.39
CA LYS A 36 -1.82 5.13 7.38
C LYS A 36 -2.39 5.05 8.79
N LYS A 37 -3.26 6.00 9.13
CA LYS A 37 -3.86 6.07 10.45
C LYS A 37 -4.73 4.85 10.74
N THR A 38 -5.54 4.45 9.77
CA THR A 38 -6.41 3.30 9.92
C THR A 38 -5.61 2.02 10.13
N LEU A 39 -4.56 1.84 9.34
CA LEU A 39 -3.71 0.67 9.46
C LEU A 39 -2.93 0.66 10.77
N LYS A 40 -2.49 1.84 11.22
CA LYS A 40 -1.80 1.95 12.49
C LYS A 40 -2.69 1.52 13.64
N ASN A 41 -3.98 1.78 13.55
CA ASN A 41 -4.94 1.41 14.58
C ASN A 41 -5.38 -0.05 14.50
N GLY A 42 -4.83 -0.81 13.57
CA GLY A 42 -5.16 -2.22 13.43
C GLY A 42 -6.44 -2.49 12.67
N GLU A 43 -7.01 -1.46 12.04
CA GLU A 43 -8.22 -1.62 11.27
C GLU A 43 -7.86 -1.86 9.80
N ARG A 44 -8.78 -2.48 9.09
CA ARG A 44 -8.54 -2.77 7.67
C ARG A 44 -9.21 -1.73 6.80
N ILE A 45 -8.70 -1.59 5.58
CA ILE A 45 -9.24 -0.67 4.59
C ILE A 45 -9.72 -1.47 3.40
N GLU A 46 -11.00 -1.33 3.08
CA GLU A 46 -11.59 -2.00 1.93
C GLU A 46 -11.79 -0.99 0.82
N LEU A 47 -11.12 -1.23 -0.29
CA LEU A 47 -11.27 -0.39 -1.48
C LEU A 47 -11.97 -1.22 -2.53
N ARG A 48 -13.28 -1.01 -2.66
CA ARG A 48 -14.10 -1.79 -3.58
C ARG A 48 -13.53 -1.74 -4.99
N GLY A 49 -13.42 -2.90 -5.61
CA GLY A 49 -12.85 -3.00 -6.94
C GLY A 49 -11.34 -3.08 -6.98
N PHE A 50 -10.68 -2.86 -5.85
CA PHE A 50 -9.23 -2.90 -5.78
C PHE A 50 -8.74 -3.99 -4.83
N GLY A 51 -9.13 -3.91 -3.57
CA GLY A 51 -8.72 -4.91 -2.60
C GLY A 51 -8.84 -4.43 -1.18
N VAL A 52 -8.27 -5.22 -0.29
CA VAL A 52 -8.33 -4.96 1.15
C VAL A 52 -6.91 -4.94 1.71
N PHE A 53 -6.58 -3.86 2.42
CA PHE A 53 -5.33 -3.77 3.16
C PHE A 53 -5.62 -4.04 4.63
N SER A 54 -4.81 -4.86 5.25
CA SER A 54 -4.94 -5.13 6.68
C SER A 54 -3.56 -5.24 7.30
N THR A 55 -3.52 -5.13 8.62
CA THR A 55 -2.28 -5.25 9.35
C THR A 55 -2.10 -6.70 9.79
N LYS A 56 -0.90 -7.20 9.64
CA LYS A 56 -0.55 -8.55 10.04
C LYS A 56 0.62 -8.48 11.00
N ILE A 57 0.57 -9.28 12.05
CA ILE A 57 1.65 -9.33 13.03
C ILE A 57 2.57 -10.49 12.69
N GLN A 58 3.84 -10.19 12.50
CA GLN A 58 4.87 -11.22 12.36
C GLN A 58 5.45 -11.48 13.74
N LYS A 59 5.31 -12.71 14.20
CA LYS A 59 5.81 -13.08 15.51
C LYS A 59 7.33 -13.00 15.55
N SER A 60 7.87 -12.74 16.72
CA SER A 60 9.31 -12.79 16.93
C SER A 60 9.83 -14.19 16.62
N ARG A 61 11.01 -14.26 16.13
CA ARG A 61 11.63 -15.55 15.80
C ARG A 61 13.14 -15.45 15.93
N ILE A 62 13.77 -16.61 16.07
CA ILE A 62 15.23 -16.68 16.09
C ILE A 62 15.66 -17.22 14.74
N SER A 63 16.50 -16.47 14.06
CA SER A 63 17.04 -16.88 12.78
C SER A 63 18.57 -16.93 12.89
N ARG A 64 19.21 -17.46 11.87
CA ARG A 64 20.66 -17.58 11.85
C ARG A 64 21.26 -16.68 10.80
N ASN A 65 22.32 -15.99 11.20
CA ASN A 65 23.07 -15.17 10.25
C ASN A 65 23.83 -16.13 9.32
N PRO A 66 23.56 -16.08 8.01
CA PRO A 66 24.19 -17.02 7.07
C PRO A 66 25.71 -16.85 6.98
N LYS A 67 26.25 -15.69 7.35
CA LYS A 67 27.68 -15.46 7.27
C LYS A 67 28.42 -15.96 8.49
N THR A 68 27.87 -15.78 9.67
CA THR A 68 28.55 -16.10 10.92
C THR A 68 27.98 -17.31 11.62
N GLY A 69 26.77 -17.72 11.26
CA GLY A 69 26.08 -18.79 11.95
C GLY A 69 25.49 -18.39 13.28
N GLU A 70 25.63 -17.14 13.66
CA GLU A 70 25.10 -16.65 14.93
C GLU A 70 23.58 -16.57 14.90
N LYS A 71 22.96 -16.81 16.06
CA LYS A 71 21.52 -16.67 16.20
C LYS A 71 21.17 -15.20 16.28
N VAL A 72 20.20 -14.79 15.50
CA VAL A 72 19.70 -13.41 15.48
C VAL A 72 18.25 -13.43 15.92
N ASN A 73 17.95 -12.64 16.93
CA ASN A 73 16.58 -12.52 17.42
C ASN A 73 15.84 -11.45 16.61
N THR A 74 14.84 -11.88 15.85
CA THR A 74 14.01 -10.96 15.07
C THR A 74 12.79 -10.63 15.92
N PRO A 75 12.62 -9.36 16.32
CA PRO A 75 11.49 -8.98 17.16
C PRO A 75 10.17 -9.03 16.40
N GLU A 76 9.08 -9.08 17.15
CA GLU A 76 7.75 -8.99 16.59
C GLU A 76 7.56 -7.66 15.91
N LYS A 77 6.88 -7.67 14.76
CA LYS A 77 6.61 -6.43 14.05
C LYS A 77 5.31 -6.53 13.28
N LYS A 78 4.76 -5.38 12.95
CA LYS A 78 3.54 -5.31 12.14
C LYS A 78 3.93 -5.09 10.69
N THR A 79 3.20 -5.74 9.82
CA THR A 79 3.39 -5.58 8.38
C THR A 79 2.03 -5.53 7.71
N ILE A 80 2.00 -5.22 6.43
CA ILE A 80 0.76 -5.07 5.69
C ILE A 80 0.48 -6.35 4.90
N HIS A 81 -0.78 -6.75 4.94
CA HIS A 81 -1.28 -7.83 4.11
C HIS A 81 -2.29 -7.23 3.14
N PHE A 82 -2.09 -7.48 1.86
CA PHE A 82 -3.00 -7.00 0.82
C PHE A 82 -3.68 -8.18 0.14
N LYS A 83 -5.00 -8.14 0.09
CA LYS A 83 -5.77 -9.14 -0.63
C LYS A 83 -6.49 -8.43 -1.77
N MET A 84 -6.14 -8.78 -3.01
CA MET A 84 -6.75 -8.10 -4.13
C MET A 84 -8.18 -8.57 -4.36
N SER A 85 -8.98 -7.69 -4.97
CA SER A 85 -10.37 -7.99 -5.30
C SER A 85 -10.42 -8.90 -6.52
N LYS A 86 -11.59 -9.49 -6.75
CA LYS A 86 -11.79 -10.30 -7.95
C LYS A 86 -11.65 -9.46 -9.20
N ASP A 87 -12.10 -8.22 -9.13
CA ASP A 87 -12.01 -7.31 -10.28
C ASP A 87 -10.56 -7.04 -10.65
N LEU A 88 -9.74 -6.75 -9.65
CA LEU A 88 -8.32 -6.51 -9.89
C LEU A 88 -7.64 -7.77 -10.41
N PHE A 89 -7.99 -8.92 -9.86
CA PHE A 89 -7.43 -10.18 -10.31
C PHE A 89 -7.74 -10.41 -11.78
N LYS A 90 -8.97 -10.13 -12.19
CA LYS A 90 -9.37 -10.30 -13.59
C LYS A 90 -8.60 -9.36 -14.51
N ILE A 91 -8.42 -8.12 -14.09
CA ILE A 91 -7.66 -7.15 -14.88
C ILE A 91 -6.24 -7.61 -15.09
N LEU A 92 -5.60 -8.11 -14.03
CA LEU A 92 -4.22 -8.56 -14.11
C LEU A 92 -4.05 -9.82 -14.94
N ASN A 93 -5.07 -10.67 -14.96
CA ASN A 93 -4.99 -11.95 -15.64
C ASN A 93 -5.84 -12.03 -16.90
N ASP A 94 -6.27 -10.88 -17.39
CA ASP A 94 -7.07 -10.82 -18.60
C ASP A 94 -6.16 -11.03 -19.79
N GLU A 95 -6.38 -12.11 -20.48
CA GLU A 95 -5.57 -12.46 -21.65
C GLU A 95 -6.24 -12.07 -22.96
N LYS A 96 -7.34 -11.37 -22.89
CA LYS A 96 -8.00 -10.93 -24.06
C LYS A 96 -7.17 -9.97 -24.82
N LYS A 97 -7.12 -10.15 -26.05
CA LYS A 97 -6.22 -9.31 -26.85
C LYS A 97 -6.99 -8.37 -27.72
#